data_62bc1c87fc0899e336bd57e18f886b27
#
_entry.id   62bc1c87fc0899e336bd57e18f886b27
#
_cell.length_a   1.000
_cell.length_b   1.000
_cell.length_c   1.000
_cell.angle_alpha   90.00
_cell.angle_beta   90.00
_cell.angle_gamma   90.00
#
_symmetry.space_group_name_H-M   'P 1'
#
loop_
_entity.id
_entity.type
_entity.pdbx_description
1 polymer ?
#
loop_
_entity_poly.entity_id
_entity_poly.type
_entity_poly.pdbx_seq_one_letter_code
_entity_poly.pdbx_strand_id
1 'polypeptide(L)'
;MISESIDTYRYLGKYIVSCQEKNGAIAWEPSSKIDPWDHVESAMGLDVLGFEDNSKKAYKWLVDSQESDGSWFSEYKKEKVTKFRKETNFAAYIATGAWHHYINFENKKFLQDLWPTIQKSINFVLEGQTIDGDILWAKDKSNEWMDDSLLTGCSSIYKLSLIHI
;
A
#
# COMPACT_ATOMS: atom_id res chain seq x y z
N MET A 1 4.92 -32.86 7.63
CA MET A 1 4.31 -31.59 7.23
C MET A 1 3.64 -31.81 5.88
N ILE A 2 2.33 -31.72 5.81
CA ILE A 2 1.59 -31.78 4.54
C ILE A 2 1.87 -30.45 3.85
N SER A 3 2.68 -30.47 2.78
CA SER A 3 2.82 -29.33 1.88
C SER A 3 1.48 -29.17 1.16
N GLU A 4 0.60 -28.36 1.73
CA GLU A 4 -0.59 -27.95 0.98
C GLU A 4 -0.12 -27.16 -0.23
N SER A 5 -0.56 -27.56 -1.41
CA SER A 5 -0.23 -26.86 -2.65
C SER A 5 -0.86 -25.46 -2.61
N ILE A 6 -0.19 -24.46 -3.17
CA ILE A 6 -0.72 -23.09 -3.32
C ILE A 6 -2.06 -23.09 -4.07
N ASP A 7 -2.32 -24.08 -4.90
CA ASP A 7 -3.57 -24.26 -5.61
C ASP A 7 -4.77 -24.48 -4.65
N THR A 8 -4.52 -25.02 -3.45
CA THR A 8 -5.54 -25.17 -2.41
C THR A 8 -6.13 -23.83 -1.99
N TYR A 9 -5.33 -22.76 -2.05
CA TYR A 9 -5.72 -21.41 -1.62
C TYR A 9 -6.14 -20.50 -2.78
N ARG A 10 -6.12 -20.97 -4.02
CA ARG A 10 -6.42 -20.15 -5.20
C ARG A 10 -7.83 -19.54 -5.18
N TYR A 11 -8.77 -20.15 -4.45
CA TYR A 11 -10.11 -19.59 -4.25
C TYR A 11 -10.08 -18.26 -3.47
N LEU A 12 -9.10 -18.05 -2.57
CA LEU A 12 -8.91 -16.79 -1.85
C LEU A 12 -8.53 -15.67 -2.83
N GLY A 13 -7.64 -15.95 -3.79
CA GLY A 13 -7.30 -14.99 -4.85
C GLY A 13 -8.52 -14.58 -5.68
N LYS A 14 -9.41 -15.55 -6.02
CA LYS A 14 -10.67 -15.24 -6.71
C LYS A 14 -11.58 -14.34 -5.87
N TYR A 15 -11.59 -14.51 -4.55
CA TYR A 15 -12.35 -13.64 -3.65
C TYR A 15 -11.76 -12.23 -3.66
N ILE A 16 -10.44 -12.07 -3.51
CA ILE A 16 -9.77 -10.76 -3.59
C ILE A 16 -10.08 -10.07 -4.94
N VAL A 17 -10.01 -10.82 -6.05
CA VAL A 17 -10.40 -10.30 -7.39
C VAL A 17 -11.86 -9.84 -7.40
N SER A 18 -12.78 -10.50 -6.70
CA SER A 18 -14.17 -10.07 -6.61
C SER A 18 -14.36 -8.77 -5.83
N CYS A 19 -13.40 -8.40 -4.97
CA CYS A 19 -13.35 -7.13 -4.25
C CYS A 19 -12.69 -6.01 -5.06
N GLN A 20 -12.04 -6.35 -6.19
CA GLN A 20 -11.32 -5.39 -7.02
C GLN A 20 -12.27 -4.59 -7.92
N GLU A 21 -12.20 -3.27 -7.83
CA GLU A 21 -12.94 -2.35 -8.70
C GLU A 21 -12.32 -2.26 -10.10
N LYS A 22 -13.05 -1.69 -11.06
CA LYS A 22 -12.59 -1.57 -12.46
C LYS A 22 -11.30 -0.75 -12.61
N ASN A 23 -11.11 0.25 -11.75
CA ASN A 23 -9.90 1.09 -11.70
C ASN A 23 -8.69 0.40 -11.04
N GLY A 24 -8.87 -0.82 -10.49
CA GLY A 24 -7.82 -1.60 -9.84
C GLY A 24 -7.82 -1.55 -8.32
N ALA A 25 -8.57 -0.64 -7.70
CA ALA A 25 -8.70 -0.55 -6.24
C ALA A 25 -9.28 -1.84 -5.65
N ILE A 26 -8.72 -2.31 -4.53
CA ILE A 26 -9.22 -3.51 -3.84
C ILE A 26 -9.90 -3.07 -2.55
N ALA A 27 -11.19 -3.31 -2.46
CA ALA A 27 -12.00 -3.00 -1.29
C ALA A 27 -11.93 -4.14 -0.24
N TRP A 28 -12.27 -3.85 1.01
CA TRP A 28 -12.35 -4.86 2.10
C TRP A 28 -13.30 -5.99 1.78
N GLU A 29 -14.37 -5.66 1.10
CA GLU A 29 -15.38 -6.57 0.55
C GLU A 29 -16.04 -5.90 -0.68
N PRO A 30 -16.76 -6.62 -1.52
CA PRO A 30 -17.36 -6.04 -2.73
C PRO A 30 -18.18 -4.78 -2.45
N SER A 31 -17.83 -3.67 -3.11
CA SER A 31 -18.49 -2.34 -2.96
C SER A 31 -18.30 -1.66 -1.59
N SER A 32 -17.38 -2.12 -0.77
CA SER A 32 -17.05 -1.55 0.53
C SER A 32 -16.01 -0.43 0.43
N LYS A 33 -15.40 -0.10 1.56
CA LYS A 33 -14.32 0.87 1.65
C LYS A 33 -12.98 0.30 1.18
N ILE A 34 -12.07 1.18 0.83
CA ILE A 34 -10.69 0.90 0.44
C ILE A 34 -9.80 1.75 1.33
N ASP A 35 -8.77 1.19 1.91
CA ASP A 35 -7.64 1.93 2.46
C ASP A 35 -6.33 1.44 1.82
N PRO A 36 -5.29 2.28 1.78
CA PRO A 36 -4.04 1.94 1.10
C PRO A 36 -3.29 0.75 1.71
N TRP A 37 -3.41 0.51 3.02
CA TRP A 37 -2.71 -0.58 3.69
C TRP A 37 -3.26 -1.94 3.28
N ASP A 38 -4.55 -2.19 3.53
CA ASP A 38 -5.21 -3.46 3.20
C ASP A 38 -5.24 -3.70 1.68
N HIS A 39 -5.29 -2.62 0.90
CA HIS A 39 -5.16 -2.68 -0.55
C HIS A 39 -3.81 -3.28 -1.00
N VAL A 40 -2.69 -2.82 -0.41
CA VAL A 40 -1.35 -3.37 -0.70
C VAL A 40 -1.24 -4.81 -0.22
N GLU A 41 -1.74 -5.13 0.98
CA GLU A 41 -1.73 -6.52 1.48
C GLU A 41 -2.52 -7.47 0.58
N SER A 42 -3.68 -7.01 0.10
CA SER A 42 -4.49 -7.76 -0.86
C SER A 42 -3.75 -7.96 -2.19
N ALA A 43 -3.03 -6.95 -2.69
CA ALA A 43 -2.19 -7.07 -3.88
C ALA A 43 -1.05 -8.08 -3.67
N MET A 44 -0.40 -8.08 -2.50
CA MET A 44 0.61 -9.09 -2.14
C MET A 44 0.01 -10.50 -2.08
N GLY A 45 -1.22 -10.64 -1.57
CA GLY A 45 -1.95 -11.91 -1.60
C GLY A 45 -2.22 -12.40 -3.03
N LEU A 46 -2.57 -11.49 -3.94
CA LEU A 46 -2.73 -11.80 -5.37
C LEU A 46 -1.42 -12.25 -6.02
N ASP A 47 -0.29 -11.64 -5.65
CA ASP A 47 1.03 -12.03 -6.14
C ASP A 47 1.35 -13.48 -5.79
N VAL A 48 1.24 -13.85 -4.52
CA VAL A 48 1.49 -15.23 -4.04
C VAL A 48 0.61 -16.26 -4.74
N LEU A 49 -0.64 -15.88 -5.02
CA LEU A 49 -1.64 -16.77 -5.63
C LEU A 49 -1.58 -16.79 -7.17
N GLY A 50 -0.62 -16.05 -7.78
CA GLY A 50 -0.39 -16.05 -9.22
C GLY A 50 -1.40 -15.22 -10.03
N PHE A 51 -2.04 -14.21 -9.41
CA PHE A 51 -2.94 -13.26 -10.09
C PHE A 51 -2.19 -11.97 -10.45
N GLU A 52 -1.06 -12.10 -11.17
CA GLU A 52 -0.13 -11.01 -11.48
C GLU A 52 -0.81 -9.79 -12.14
N ASP A 53 -1.69 -10.03 -13.13
CA ASP A 53 -2.38 -8.93 -13.83
C ASP A 53 -3.30 -8.12 -12.89
N ASN A 54 -3.90 -8.78 -11.90
CA ASN A 54 -4.75 -8.12 -10.92
C ASN A 54 -3.93 -7.34 -9.92
N SER A 55 -2.81 -7.88 -9.45
CA SER A 55 -1.91 -7.14 -8.56
C SER A 55 -1.30 -5.91 -9.25
N LYS A 56 -0.89 -6.02 -10.52
CA LYS A 56 -0.43 -4.88 -11.33
C LYS A 56 -1.48 -3.77 -11.45
N LYS A 57 -2.76 -4.12 -11.64
CA LYS A 57 -3.86 -3.15 -11.64
C LYS A 57 -4.02 -2.46 -10.28
N ALA A 58 -3.81 -3.21 -9.19
CA ALA A 58 -3.85 -2.64 -7.85
C ALA A 58 -2.73 -1.60 -7.64
N TYR A 59 -1.49 -1.92 -8.01
CA TYR A 59 -0.40 -0.94 -7.95
C TYR A 59 -0.60 0.25 -8.88
N LYS A 60 -1.20 0.02 -10.06
CA LYS A 60 -1.56 1.14 -10.94
C LYS A 60 -2.55 2.09 -10.29
N TRP A 61 -3.54 1.59 -9.56
CA TRP A 61 -4.46 2.44 -8.79
C TRP A 61 -3.71 3.32 -7.79
N LEU A 62 -2.70 2.79 -7.09
CA LEU A 62 -1.87 3.59 -6.18
C LEU A 62 -1.13 4.69 -6.93
N VAL A 63 -0.56 4.40 -8.12
CA VAL A 63 0.09 5.42 -8.96
C VAL A 63 -0.89 6.52 -9.36
N ASP A 64 -2.09 6.13 -9.82
CA ASP A 64 -3.10 7.05 -10.35
C ASP A 64 -3.78 7.89 -9.26
N SER A 65 -3.82 7.39 -8.02
CA SER A 65 -4.50 8.03 -6.88
C SER A 65 -3.55 8.72 -5.89
N GLN A 66 -2.23 8.70 -6.15
CA GLN A 66 -1.26 9.36 -5.29
C GLN A 66 -1.46 10.87 -5.30
N GLU A 67 -1.56 11.48 -4.11
CA GLU A 67 -1.60 12.92 -3.95
C GLU A 67 -0.27 13.59 -4.36
N SER A 68 -0.30 14.88 -4.63
CA SER A 68 0.88 15.64 -5.06
C SER A 68 2.03 15.63 -4.04
N ASP A 69 1.70 15.50 -2.74
CA ASP A 69 2.66 15.40 -1.63
C ASP A 69 3.22 13.98 -1.43
N GLY A 70 2.81 13.00 -2.23
CA GLY A 70 3.27 11.62 -2.17
C GLY A 70 2.43 10.70 -1.29
N SER A 71 1.41 11.22 -0.64
CA SER A 71 0.51 10.48 0.25
C SER A 71 -0.71 9.89 -0.47
N TRP A 72 -1.52 9.19 0.31
CA TRP A 72 -2.90 8.81 -0.02
C TRP A 72 -3.81 9.17 1.16
N PHE A 73 -5.09 9.40 0.87
CA PHE A 73 -6.09 9.52 1.94
C PHE A 73 -6.33 8.17 2.60
N SER A 74 -6.72 8.19 3.89
CA SER A 74 -6.87 6.97 4.69
C SER A 74 -8.04 6.09 4.25
N GLU A 75 -9.04 6.63 3.55
CA GLU A 75 -10.18 5.82 3.13
C GLU A 75 -10.85 6.38 1.87
N TYR A 76 -11.20 5.46 0.98
CA TYR A 76 -11.96 5.74 -0.24
C TYR A 76 -13.18 4.84 -0.33
N LYS A 77 -14.21 5.26 -1.04
CA LYS A 77 -15.37 4.45 -1.43
C LYS A 77 -15.93 4.94 -2.76
N LYS A 78 -16.08 4.04 -3.73
CA LYS A 78 -16.58 4.38 -5.06
C LYS A 78 -15.87 5.60 -5.65
N GLU A 79 -14.55 5.54 -5.71
CA GLU A 79 -13.65 6.60 -6.23
C GLU A 79 -13.71 7.95 -5.47
N LYS A 80 -14.40 8.02 -4.34
CA LYS A 80 -14.47 9.21 -3.51
C LYS A 80 -13.71 9.02 -2.21
N VAL A 81 -12.98 10.05 -1.79
CA VAL A 81 -12.38 10.12 -0.47
C VAL A 81 -13.49 10.21 0.58
N THR A 82 -13.44 9.33 1.57
CA THR A 82 -14.38 9.31 2.70
C THR A 82 -13.71 9.70 4.01
N LYS A 83 -12.37 9.58 4.11
CA LYS A 83 -11.60 10.00 5.27
C LYS A 83 -10.34 10.75 4.83
N PHE A 84 -10.35 12.05 5.08
CA PHE A 84 -9.34 13.01 4.63
C PHE A 84 -8.06 13.05 5.49
N ARG A 85 -7.73 11.99 6.20
CA ARG A 85 -6.47 11.83 6.89
C ARG A 85 -5.45 11.16 5.96
N LYS A 86 -4.16 11.48 6.10
CA LYS A 86 -3.05 10.94 5.32
C LYS A 86 -2.07 10.28 6.28
N GLU A 87 -2.04 8.96 6.33
CA GLU A 87 -1.26 8.19 7.30
C GLU A 87 0.13 7.84 6.75
N THR A 88 1.18 8.08 7.53
CA THR A 88 2.58 7.85 7.10
C THR A 88 2.89 6.37 6.89
N ASN A 89 2.39 5.49 7.76
CA ASN A 89 2.55 4.05 7.60
C ASN A 89 1.83 3.53 6.35
N PHE A 90 0.68 4.07 5.99
CA PHE A 90 -0.02 3.73 4.74
C PHE A 90 0.80 4.15 3.52
N ALA A 91 1.36 5.36 3.55
CA ALA A 91 2.21 5.85 2.47
C ALA A 91 3.48 4.99 2.30
N ALA A 92 4.14 4.63 3.39
CA ALA A 92 5.34 3.80 3.35
C ALA A 92 5.09 2.40 2.78
N TYR A 93 3.89 1.83 2.98
CA TYR A 93 3.63 0.41 2.74
C TYR A 93 3.69 -0.02 1.28
N ILE A 94 3.55 0.91 0.33
CA ILE A 94 3.74 0.63 -1.11
C ILE A 94 5.14 0.05 -1.41
N ALA A 95 6.16 0.45 -0.66
CA ALA A 95 7.52 -0.05 -0.85
C ALA A 95 7.63 -1.55 -0.51
N THR A 96 6.93 -2.00 0.56
CA THR A 96 6.82 -3.43 0.88
C THR A 96 6.14 -4.21 -0.23
N GLY A 97 5.00 -3.71 -0.70
CA GLY A 97 4.26 -4.36 -1.77
C GLY A 97 5.07 -4.46 -3.05
N ALA A 98 5.73 -3.39 -3.47
CA ALA A 98 6.56 -3.37 -4.67
C ALA A 98 7.74 -4.38 -4.58
N TRP A 99 8.40 -4.45 -3.42
CA TRP A 99 9.44 -5.44 -3.16
C TRP A 99 8.88 -6.86 -3.19
N HIS A 100 7.72 -7.09 -2.54
CA HIS A 100 7.05 -8.38 -2.55
C HIS A 100 6.67 -8.84 -3.96
N HIS A 101 6.15 -7.94 -4.79
CA HIS A 101 5.88 -8.22 -6.21
C HIS A 101 7.16 -8.62 -6.94
N TYR A 102 8.25 -7.88 -6.71
CA TYR A 102 9.54 -8.16 -7.34
C TYR A 102 10.08 -9.55 -6.98
N ILE A 103 10.04 -9.97 -5.71
CA ILE A 103 10.53 -11.30 -5.32
C ILE A 103 9.66 -12.45 -5.84
N ASN A 104 8.39 -12.20 -6.17
CA ASN A 104 7.51 -13.21 -6.77
C ASN A 104 7.71 -13.36 -8.29
N PHE A 105 7.98 -12.25 -9.00
CA PHE A 105 7.98 -12.25 -10.47
C PHE A 105 9.30 -11.79 -11.11
N GLU A 106 10.26 -11.32 -10.32
CA GLU A 106 11.56 -10.76 -10.76
C GLU A 106 11.44 -9.65 -11.83
N ASN A 107 10.29 -8.95 -11.86
CA ASN A 107 9.95 -7.94 -12.85
C ASN A 107 10.59 -6.58 -12.52
N LYS A 108 11.86 -6.39 -12.93
CA LYS A 108 12.61 -5.14 -12.73
C LYS A 108 11.94 -3.93 -13.38
N LYS A 109 11.33 -4.11 -14.56
CA LYS A 109 10.66 -3.01 -15.27
C LYS A 109 9.49 -2.47 -14.47
N PHE A 110 8.68 -3.35 -13.88
CA PHE A 110 7.58 -2.97 -13.00
C PHE A 110 8.07 -2.18 -11.79
N LEU A 111 9.13 -2.64 -11.15
CA LEU A 111 9.73 -1.94 -10.00
C LEU A 111 10.24 -0.55 -10.40
N GLN A 112 10.91 -0.44 -11.57
CA GLN A 112 11.37 0.84 -12.09
C GLN A 112 10.23 1.82 -12.38
N ASP A 113 9.10 1.32 -12.91
CA ASP A 113 7.92 2.14 -13.21
C ASP A 113 7.23 2.64 -11.94
N LEU A 114 7.24 1.85 -10.85
CA LEU A 114 6.71 2.24 -9.54
C LEU A 114 7.65 3.16 -8.76
N TRP A 115 8.94 3.18 -9.07
CA TRP A 115 9.95 3.86 -8.28
C TRP A 115 9.65 5.35 -8.00
N PRO A 116 9.20 6.17 -8.98
CA PRO A 116 8.85 7.57 -8.71
C PRO A 116 7.73 7.73 -7.67
N THR A 117 6.75 6.82 -7.67
CA THR A 117 5.66 6.81 -6.70
C THR A 117 6.17 6.45 -5.30
N ILE A 118 7.04 5.44 -5.20
CA ILE A 118 7.69 5.03 -3.95
C ILE A 118 8.54 6.19 -3.39
N GLN A 119 9.36 6.84 -4.20
CA GLN A 119 10.18 7.96 -3.76
C GLN A 119 9.34 9.10 -3.18
N LYS A 120 8.25 9.48 -3.85
CA LYS A 120 7.35 10.52 -3.34
C LYS A 120 6.72 10.12 -2.00
N SER A 121 6.28 8.86 -1.86
CA SER A 121 5.67 8.39 -0.62
C SER A 121 6.66 8.38 0.55
N ILE A 122 7.91 7.97 0.31
CA ILE A 122 8.95 8.02 1.34
C ILE A 122 9.30 9.46 1.71
N ASN A 123 9.34 10.39 0.75
CA ASN A 123 9.56 11.81 1.05
C ASN A 123 8.44 12.37 1.95
N PHE A 124 7.17 12.04 1.67
CA PHE A 124 6.05 12.40 2.55
C PHE A 124 6.24 11.87 3.98
N VAL A 125 6.68 10.61 4.13
CA VAL A 125 6.97 10.01 5.44
C VAL A 125 8.09 10.76 6.16
N LEU A 126 9.18 11.10 5.46
CA LEU A 126 10.32 11.82 6.02
C LEU A 126 9.99 13.26 6.43
N GLU A 127 9.02 13.92 5.78
CA GLU A 127 8.51 15.21 6.23
C GLU A 127 7.89 15.14 7.63
N GLY A 128 7.35 13.98 8.02
CA GLY A 128 6.79 13.74 9.35
C GLY A 128 7.80 13.30 10.40
N GLN A 129 9.11 13.23 10.09
CA GLN A 129 10.10 12.83 11.06
C GLN A 129 10.41 13.95 12.06
N THR A 130 10.29 13.62 13.36
CA THR A 130 10.62 14.57 14.44
C THR A 130 12.11 14.65 14.69
N ILE A 131 12.53 15.63 15.51
CA ILE A 131 13.94 15.77 15.91
C ILE A 131 14.45 14.57 16.72
N ASP A 132 13.57 13.85 17.39
CA ASP A 132 13.85 12.65 18.18
C ASP A 132 13.93 11.38 17.31
N GLY A 133 13.57 11.50 16.03
CA GLY A 133 13.69 10.44 15.02
C GLY A 133 12.45 9.57 14.83
N ASP A 134 11.41 9.75 15.64
CA ASP A 134 10.11 9.13 15.41
C ASP A 134 9.37 9.78 14.25
N ILE A 135 8.36 9.09 13.72
CA ILE A 135 7.55 9.57 12.60
C ILE A 135 6.15 9.91 13.11
N LEU A 136 5.70 11.13 12.88
CA LEU A 136 4.33 11.55 13.15
C LEU A 136 3.35 10.66 12.38
N TRP A 137 2.25 10.31 13.03
CA TRP A 137 1.32 9.32 12.50
C TRP A 137 0.67 9.76 11.19
N ALA A 138 0.14 11.00 11.15
CA ALA A 138 -0.65 11.43 10.01
C ALA A 138 -0.75 12.95 9.89
N LYS A 139 -1.11 13.41 8.69
CA LYS A 139 -1.73 14.72 8.50
C LYS A 139 -3.25 14.61 8.61
N ASP A 140 -3.87 15.59 9.23
CA ASP A 140 -5.32 15.70 9.38
C ASP A 140 -6.01 16.23 8.10
N LYS A 141 -7.32 16.42 8.16
CA LYS A 141 -8.10 16.97 7.04
C LYS A 141 -7.72 18.40 6.62
N SER A 142 -7.02 19.14 7.48
CA SER A 142 -6.50 20.50 7.21
C SER A 142 -5.08 20.43 6.62
N ASN A 143 -4.56 19.23 6.38
CA ASN A 143 -3.19 18.94 5.91
C ASN A 143 -2.11 19.36 6.93
N GLU A 144 -2.46 19.44 8.21
CA GLU A 144 -1.56 19.71 9.32
C GLU A 144 -1.13 18.41 10.00
N TRP A 145 0.12 18.32 10.44
CA TRP A 145 0.63 17.18 11.17
C TRP A 145 -0.08 17.04 12.53
N MET A 146 -0.52 15.83 12.83
CA MET A 146 -1.01 15.46 14.14
C MET A 146 0.17 15.29 15.09
N ASP A 147 0.02 15.72 16.34
CA ASP A 147 1.08 15.70 17.36
C ASP A 147 1.10 14.35 18.11
N ASP A 148 1.11 13.25 17.35
CA ASP A 148 1.22 11.89 17.88
C ASP A 148 1.98 10.98 16.91
N SER A 149 2.76 10.05 17.49
CA SER A 149 3.49 9.00 16.79
C SER A 149 3.03 7.63 17.28
N LEU A 150 2.78 6.70 16.34
CA LEU A 150 2.38 5.35 16.68
C LEU A 150 3.59 4.41 16.67
N LEU A 151 3.84 3.71 17.76
CA LEU A 151 4.93 2.72 17.84
C LEU A 151 4.85 1.68 16.72
N THR A 152 3.65 1.20 16.41
CA THR A 152 3.41 0.25 15.32
C THR A 152 3.71 0.86 13.94
N GLY A 153 3.32 2.13 13.74
CA GLY A 153 3.63 2.89 12.52
C GLY A 153 5.14 3.07 12.34
N CYS A 154 5.83 3.58 13.35
CA CYS A 154 7.28 3.76 13.34
C CYS A 154 8.04 2.45 13.11
N SER A 155 7.60 1.35 13.75
CA SER A 155 8.22 0.03 13.59
C SER A 155 8.08 -0.51 12.16
N SER A 156 6.91 -0.35 11.54
CA SER A 156 6.69 -0.76 10.15
C SER A 156 7.52 0.08 9.18
N ILE A 157 7.56 1.40 9.35
CA ILE A 157 8.36 2.32 8.54
C ILE A 157 9.86 2.01 8.69
N TYR A 158 10.35 1.76 9.90
CA TYR A 158 11.74 1.37 10.15
C TYR A 158 12.10 0.08 9.39
N LYS A 159 11.24 -0.94 9.48
CA LYS A 159 11.46 -2.20 8.73
C LYS A 159 11.53 -1.96 7.23
N LEU A 160 10.69 -1.07 6.70
CA LEU A 160 10.69 -0.70 5.28
C LEU A 160 11.98 0.00 4.86
N SER A 161 12.54 0.87 5.72
CA SER A 161 13.80 1.56 5.43
C SER A 161 14.99 0.60 5.29
N LEU A 162 14.94 -0.57 5.94
CA LEU A 162 15.98 -1.60 5.83
C LEU A 162 15.95 -2.35 4.48
N ILE A 163 14.86 -2.32 3.74
CA ILE A 163 14.75 -2.93 2.41
C ILE A 163 15.55 -2.12 1.37
N HIS A 164 15.82 -0.85 1.65
CA HIS A 164 16.55 0.05 0.75
C HIS A 164 18.06 0.06 0.99
N ILE A 165 18.54 -0.63 2.01
CA ILE A 165 19.97 -0.80 2.31
C ILE A 165 20.49 -2.11 1.68
#